data_b17e5ce190661ee105129d70b722ea90
#
_entry.id   b17e5ce190661ee105129d70b722ea90
#
_cell.length_a   1.000
_cell.length_b   1.000
_cell.length_c   1.000
_cell.angle_alpha   90.00
_cell.angle_beta   90.00
_cell.angle_gamma   90.00
#
_symmetry.space_group_name_H-M   'P 1'
#
loop_
_entity.id
_entity.type
_entity.pdbx_description
1 polymer ?
#
loop_
_entity_poly.entity_id
_entity_poly.type
_entity_poly.pdbx_seq_one_letter_code
_entity_poly.pdbx_strand_id
1 'polypeptide(L)'
;MDNWEEFCFGFTLIKAAGGLVFNHENELLMIFRNGKWDLPKGKLEKEESIEKCAIREVKEECGVDDLHIIKQLTDTYHTYELNDREILKHICWFKMKTAYNGKLVPQIKEGITKVNWVKRCEIAEKLENSYGNIIELLKDE
;
A
#
# COMPACT_ATOMS: atom_id res chain seq x y z
N MET A 1 -13.92 -4.08 -18.29
CA MET A 1 -14.27 -3.15 -17.22
C MET A 1 -15.60 -3.54 -16.63
N ASP A 2 -15.69 -3.55 -15.32
CA ASP A 2 -16.88 -3.96 -14.65
C ASP A 2 -17.90 -2.84 -14.63
N ASN A 3 -19.16 -3.17 -14.79
CA ASN A 3 -20.24 -2.21 -14.71
C ASN A 3 -20.37 -1.57 -13.33
N TRP A 4 -19.76 -2.19 -12.31
CA TRP A 4 -19.76 -1.67 -10.97
C TRP A 4 -19.12 -0.28 -10.89
N GLU A 5 -18.10 -0.05 -11.71
CA GLU A 5 -17.43 1.25 -11.76
C GLU A 5 -18.38 2.38 -12.15
N GLU A 6 -19.32 2.08 -13.04
CA GLU A 6 -20.30 3.05 -13.50
C GLU A 6 -21.37 3.33 -12.44
N PHE A 7 -21.60 2.38 -11.55
CA PHE A 7 -22.56 2.52 -10.47
C PHE A 7 -22.03 3.31 -9.29
N CYS A 8 -20.75 3.64 -9.27
CA CYS A 8 -20.19 4.44 -8.19
C CYS A 8 -20.49 5.93 -8.36
N PHE A 9 -21.67 6.26 -8.82
CA PHE A 9 -22.26 7.62 -8.82
C PHE A 9 -21.34 8.69 -9.42
N GLY A 10 -20.76 8.40 -10.58
CA GLY A 10 -19.88 9.35 -11.25
C GLY A 10 -18.43 9.28 -10.83
N PHE A 11 -18.09 8.39 -9.89
CA PHE A 11 -16.68 8.15 -9.56
C PHE A 11 -16.01 7.33 -10.65
N THR A 12 -14.75 7.63 -10.92
CA THR A 12 -13.89 6.74 -11.67
C THR A 12 -13.24 5.78 -10.68
N LEU A 13 -13.46 4.50 -10.87
CA LEU A 13 -12.88 3.49 -10.00
C LEU A 13 -11.46 3.16 -10.42
N ILE A 14 -10.54 3.26 -9.47
CA ILE A 14 -9.18 2.78 -9.65
C ILE A 14 -8.95 1.65 -8.66
N LYS A 15 -8.59 0.47 -9.18
CA LYS A 15 -8.27 -0.67 -8.35
C LYS A 15 -6.76 -0.75 -8.15
N ALA A 16 -6.36 -1.01 -6.91
CA ALA A 16 -4.96 -1.09 -6.53
C ALA A 16 -4.75 -2.23 -5.53
N ALA A 17 -3.52 -2.58 -5.29
CA ALA A 17 -3.18 -3.54 -4.26
C ALA A 17 -1.88 -3.13 -3.58
N GLY A 18 -1.72 -3.56 -2.35
CA GLY A 18 -0.53 -3.24 -1.58
C GLY A 18 -0.26 -4.22 -0.46
N GLY A 19 0.78 -3.96 0.29
CA GLY A 19 1.28 -4.89 1.29
C GLY A 19 1.53 -4.29 2.66
N LEU A 20 1.13 -5.05 3.67
CA LEU A 20 1.52 -4.86 5.05
C LEU A 20 2.65 -5.87 5.30
N VAL A 21 3.89 -5.41 5.13
CA VAL A 21 5.06 -6.29 5.03
C VAL A 21 5.86 -6.27 6.32
N PHE A 22 6.08 -7.44 6.90
CA PHE A 22 6.92 -7.62 8.08
C PHE A 22 8.18 -8.41 7.74
N ASN A 23 9.32 -7.98 8.28
CA ASN A 23 10.55 -8.74 8.16
C ASN A 23 10.67 -9.76 9.31
N HIS A 24 11.79 -10.50 9.36
CA HIS A 24 11.99 -11.53 10.38
C HIS A 24 12.17 -10.95 11.80
N GLU A 25 12.44 -9.66 11.92
CA GLU A 25 12.49 -8.96 13.20
C GLU A 25 11.13 -8.35 13.56
N ASN A 26 10.10 -8.68 12.78
CA ASN A 26 8.74 -8.21 12.97
C ASN A 26 8.60 -6.69 12.88
N GLU A 27 9.44 -6.07 12.07
CA GLU A 27 9.37 -4.65 11.75
C GLU A 27 8.49 -4.45 10.53
N LEU A 28 7.76 -3.33 10.48
CA LEU A 28 6.83 -3.00 9.41
C LEU A 28 7.50 -2.13 8.35
N LEU A 29 7.30 -2.49 7.09
CA LEU A 29 7.77 -1.69 5.97
C LEU A 29 6.85 -0.50 5.76
N MET A 30 7.39 0.70 5.89
CA MET A 30 6.61 1.93 5.68
C MET A 30 7.32 2.85 4.70
N ILE A 31 6.53 3.59 3.94
CA ILE A 31 7.02 4.60 3.01
C ILE A 31 6.64 5.99 3.50
N PHE A 32 7.47 6.98 3.16
CA PHE A 32 7.14 8.37 3.41
C PHE A 32 6.94 9.04 2.05
N ARG A 33 5.71 9.48 1.80
CA ARG A 33 5.32 10.03 0.52
C ARG A 33 4.46 11.27 0.72
N ASN A 34 4.79 12.34 0.01
CA ASN A 34 4.05 13.59 0.06
C ASN A 34 3.83 14.08 1.49
N GLY A 35 4.86 13.95 2.33
CA GLY A 35 4.85 14.43 3.71
C GLY A 35 4.11 13.55 4.70
N LYS A 36 3.69 12.34 4.30
CA LYS A 36 2.96 11.43 5.19
C LYS A 36 3.50 10.01 5.12
N TRP A 37 3.40 9.31 6.24
CA TRP A 37 3.71 7.88 6.30
C TRP A 37 2.56 7.07 5.71
N ASP A 38 2.90 6.05 4.95
CA ASP A 38 1.96 5.23 4.22
C ASP A 38 2.53 3.82 4.05
N LEU A 39 1.74 2.95 3.46
CA LEU A 39 2.16 1.59 3.11
C LEU A 39 2.32 1.47 1.59
N PRO A 40 3.23 0.63 1.11
CA PRO A 40 3.44 0.47 -0.33
C PRO A 40 2.22 -0.13 -1.02
N LYS A 41 1.83 0.46 -2.13
CA LYS A 41 0.70 0.03 -2.94
C LYS A 41 0.80 0.66 -4.32
N GLY A 42 -0.03 0.20 -5.24
CA GLY A 42 -0.15 0.83 -6.55
C GLY A 42 -1.22 0.19 -7.41
N LYS A 43 -1.40 0.77 -8.59
CA LYS A 43 -2.49 0.42 -9.51
C LYS A 43 -2.34 -0.99 -10.08
N LEU A 44 -3.48 -1.68 -10.17
CA LEU A 44 -3.58 -2.95 -10.85
C LEU A 44 -3.35 -2.73 -12.36
N GLU A 45 -2.51 -3.56 -12.94
CA GLU A 45 -2.28 -3.57 -14.38
C GLU A 45 -3.22 -4.55 -15.07
N LYS A 46 -3.39 -4.38 -16.38
CA LYS A 46 -4.26 -5.24 -17.17
C LYS A 46 -3.80 -6.69 -17.08
N GLU A 47 -4.75 -7.58 -16.84
CA GLU A 47 -4.52 -9.02 -16.75
C GLU A 47 -3.63 -9.46 -15.58
N GLU A 48 -3.43 -8.57 -14.63
CA GLU A 48 -2.68 -8.87 -13.42
C GLU A 48 -3.64 -9.26 -12.28
N SER A 49 -3.29 -10.28 -11.51
CA SER A 49 -4.06 -10.60 -10.30
C SER A 49 -3.74 -9.58 -9.21
N ILE A 50 -4.65 -9.41 -8.24
CA ILE A 50 -4.42 -8.48 -7.14
C ILE A 50 -3.23 -8.90 -6.29
N GLU A 51 -3.01 -10.21 -6.13
CA GLU A 51 -1.85 -10.73 -5.38
C GLU A 51 -0.53 -10.37 -6.06
N LYS A 52 -0.46 -10.57 -7.37
CA LYS A 52 0.74 -10.21 -8.13
C LYS A 52 0.97 -8.70 -8.13
N CYS A 53 -0.10 -7.93 -8.23
CA CYS A 53 -0.04 -6.48 -8.15
C CYS A 53 0.56 -6.03 -6.81
N ALA A 54 0.09 -6.59 -5.70
CA ALA A 54 0.58 -6.23 -4.39
C ALA A 54 2.09 -6.51 -4.27
N ILE A 55 2.52 -7.68 -4.70
CA ILE A 55 3.95 -8.04 -4.66
C ILE A 55 4.77 -7.13 -5.55
N ARG A 56 4.32 -6.90 -6.77
CA ARG A 56 5.02 -6.04 -7.73
C ARG A 56 5.17 -4.62 -7.20
N GLU A 57 4.10 -4.05 -6.66
CA GLU A 57 4.11 -2.67 -6.16
C GLU A 57 5.04 -2.51 -4.96
N VAL A 58 5.06 -3.47 -4.04
CA VAL A 58 6.00 -3.43 -2.92
C VAL A 58 7.44 -3.43 -3.42
N LYS A 59 7.74 -4.30 -4.38
CA LYS A 59 9.09 -4.35 -4.98
C LYS A 59 9.46 -3.03 -5.63
N GLU A 60 8.55 -2.47 -6.42
CA GLU A 60 8.82 -1.23 -7.15
C GLU A 60 9.00 -0.03 -6.22
N GLU A 61 8.14 0.09 -5.21
CA GLU A 61 8.15 1.24 -4.33
C GLU A 61 9.25 1.21 -3.29
N CYS A 62 9.68 0.03 -2.87
CA CYS A 62 10.56 -0.14 -1.72
C CYS A 62 11.87 -0.85 -2.02
N GLY A 63 11.99 -1.54 -3.14
CA GLY A 63 13.17 -2.32 -3.47
C GLY A 63 13.33 -3.60 -2.66
N VAL A 64 12.23 -4.13 -2.13
CA VAL A 64 12.25 -5.36 -1.31
C VAL A 64 11.92 -6.56 -2.18
N ASP A 65 12.67 -7.65 -1.99
CA ASP A 65 12.41 -8.93 -2.64
C ASP A 65 11.94 -9.98 -1.64
N ASP A 66 11.74 -11.21 -2.12
CA ASP A 66 11.40 -12.37 -1.29
C ASP A 66 10.11 -12.14 -0.49
N LEU A 67 9.06 -11.71 -1.18
CA LEU A 67 7.78 -11.38 -0.56
C LEU A 67 6.85 -12.58 -0.60
N HIS A 68 6.32 -12.96 0.55
CA HIS A 68 5.39 -14.09 0.70
C HIS A 68 4.09 -13.62 1.33
N ILE A 69 2.99 -13.83 0.63
CA ILE A 69 1.66 -13.47 1.13
C ILE A 69 1.23 -14.44 2.22
N ILE A 70 0.82 -13.90 3.36
CA ILE A 70 0.32 -14.68 4.49
C ILE A 70 -1.21 -14.76 4.44
N LYS A 71 -1.87 -13.63 4.24
CA LYS A 71 -3.34 -13.57 4.16
C LYS A 71 -3.79 -12.26 3.55
N GLN A 72 -5.01 -12.23 3.05
CA GLN A 72 -5.66 -11.02 2.59
C GLN A 72 -6.27 -10.29 3.78
N LEU A 73 -6.12 -8.98 3.81
CA LEU A 73 -6.67 -8.11 4.84
C LEU A 73 -7.92 -7.42 4.34
N THR A 74 -8.52 -6.57 5.17
CA THR A 74 -9.69 -5.77 4.79
C THR A 74 -9.30 -4.74 3.73
N ASP A 75 -10.13 -4.63 2.69
CA ASP A 75 -9.93 -3.61 1.66
C ASP A 75 -10.15 -2.21 2.23
N THR A 76 -9.49 -1.23 1.66
CA THR A 76 -9.72 0.17 1.99
C THR A 76 -10.16 0.94 0.76
N TYR A 77 -10.83 2.07 1.01
CA TYR A 77 -11.35 2.94 -0.04
C TYR A 77 -10.93 4.37 0.24
N HIS A 78 -10.54 5.07 -0.81
CA HIS A 78 -10.11 6.46 -0.70
C HIS A 78 -10.68 7.25 -1.86
N THR A 79 -11.31 8.38 -1.57
CA THR A 79 -11.86 9.26 -2.59
C THR A 79 -11.03 10.53 -2.69
N TYR A 80 -10.82 11.00 -3.91
CA TYR A 80 -10.14 12.26 -4.14
C TYR A 80 -10.55 12.82 -5.50
N GLU A 81 -10.25 14.10 -5.71
CA GLU A 81 -10.55 14.77 -6.97
C GLU A 81 -9.27 14.93 -7.79
N LEU A 82 -9.37 14.62 -9.08
CA LEU A 82 -8.26 14.78 -10.01
C LEU A 82 -8.82 15.25 -11.35
N ASN A 83 -8.37 16.41 -11.83
CA ASN A 83 -8.80 16.99 -13.11
C ASN A 83 -10.32 17.06 -13.24
N ASP A 84 -10.98 17.59 -12.21
CA ASP A 84 -12.44 17.74 -12.13
C ASP A 84 -13.22 16.43 -12.14
N ARG A 85 -12.54 15.31 -11.92
CA ARG A 85 -13.17 13.99 -11.81
C ARG A 85 -13.02 13.47 -10.39
N GLU A 86 -14.07 12.85 -9.89
CA GLU A 86 -14.01 12.19 -8.60
C GLU A 86 -13.49 10.78 -8.78
N ILE A 87 -12.47 10.45 -8.03
CA ILE A 87 -11.80 9.15 -8.08
C ILE A 87 -12.13 8.37 -6.81
N LEU A 88 -12.53 7.12 -6.99
CA LEU A 88 -12.63 6.16 -5.89
C LEU A 88 -11.52 5.13 -6.07
N LYS A 89 -10.56 5.13 -5.16
CA LYS A 89 -9.48 4.15 -5.17
C LYS A 89 -9.82 3.03 -4.21
N HIS A 90 -9.94 1.83 -4.76
CA HIS A 90 -10.20 0.60 -4.01
C HIS A 90 -8.89 -0.16 -3.88
N ILE A 91 -8.41 -0.34 -2.66
CA ILE A 91 -7.12 -0.97 -2.40
C ILE A 91 -7.32 -2.30 -1.69
N CYS A 92 -6.79 -3.36 -2.29
CA CYS A 92 -6.75 -4.69 -1.69
C CYS A 92 -5.42 -4.86 -0.98
N TRP A 93 -5.45 -5.17 0.30
CA TRP A 93 -4.25 -5.28 1.12
C TRP A 93 -3.93 -6.72 1.46
N PHE A 94 -2.63 -7.03 1.49
CA PHE A 94 -2.15 -8.36 1.85
C PHE A 94 -1.08 -8.26 2.93
N LYS A 95 -1.22 -9.09 3.96
CA LYS A 95 -0.16 -9.25 4.94
C LYS A 95 0.92 -10.12 4.32
N MET A 96 2.16 -9.67 4.38
CA MET A 96 3.30 -10.35 3.78
C MET A 96 4.43 -10.51 4.77
N LYS A 97 5.26 -11.51 4.52
CA LYS A 97 6.54 -11.69 5.21
C LYS A 97 7.68 -11.71 4.21
N THR A 98 8.83 -11.26 4.66
CA THR A 98 10.04 -11.32 3.86
C THR A 98 11.26 -11.60 4.72
N ALA A 99 12.22 -12.33 4.16
CA ALA A 99 13.55 -12.50 4.74
C ALA A 99 14.57 -11.52 4.16
N TYR A 100 14.12 -10.64 3.28
CA TYR A 100 14.98 -9.67 2.64
C TYR A 100 15.62 -8.74 3.68
N ASN A 101 16.93 -8.62 3.66
CA ASN A 101 17.67 -7.72 4.55
C ASN A 101 18.62 -6.80 3.78
N GLY A 102 18.39 -6.65 2.49
CA GLY A 102 19.18 -5.79 1.64
C GLY A 102 18.78 -4.33 1.73
N LYS A 103 19.36 -3.54 0.86
CA LYS A 103 19.11 -2.10 0.80
C LYS A 103 17.68 -1.82 0.38
N LEU A 104 17.04 -0.86 1.04
CA LEU A 104 15.74 -0.33 0.64
C LEU A 104 15.96 0.80 -0.37
N VAL A 105 15.13 0.83 -1.42
CA VAL A 105 15.27 1.80 -2.50
C VAL A 105 13.94 2.50 -2.75
N PRO A 106 13.76 3.74 -2.28
CA PRO A 106 12.54 4.48 -2.54
C PRO A 106 12.32 4.75 -4.02
N GLN A 107 11.09 4.59 -4.49
CA GLN A 107 10.73 4.94 -5.85
C GLN A 107 10.44 6.45 -5.94
N ILE A 108 11.46 7.22 -6.19
CA ILE A 108 11.41 8.69 -6.16
C ILE A 108 10.39 9.25 -7.14
N LYS A 109 10.21 8.61 -8.30
CA LYS A 109 9.24 9.03 -9.31
C LYS A 109 7.81 9.10 -8.79
N GLU A 110 7.49 8.30 -7.77
CA GLU A 110 6.16 8.25 -7.16
C GLU A 110 6.05 9.16 -5.95
N GLY A 111 7.03 10.03 -5.72
CA GLY A 111 7.02 10.94 -4.58
C GLY A 111 7.44 10.31 -3.28
N ILE A 112 7.98 9.09 -3.32
CA ILE A 112 8.45 8.40 -2.14
C ILE A 112 9.86 8.86 -1.83
N THR A 113 10.07 9.46 -0.66
CA THR A 113 11.36 10.00 -0.26
C THR A 113 12.08 9.13 0.76
N LYS A 114 11.35 8.30 1.48
CA LYS A 114 11.93 7.38 2.47
C LYS A 114 11.21 6.04 2.45
N VAL A 115 11.98 4.99 2.68
CA VAL A 115 11.44 3.65 2.95
C VAL A 115 12.18 3.13 4.17
N ASN A 116 11.43 2.75 5.20
CA ASN A 116 12.02 2.31 6.46
C ASN A 116 11.36 1.03 6.96
N TRP A 117 12.18 0.21 7.64
CA TRP A 117 11.66 -0.83 8.51
C TRP A 117 11.38 -0.17 9.86
N VAL A 118 10.13 -0.20 10.30
CA VAL A 118 9.68 0.51 11.50
C VAL A 118 9.39 -0.49 12.61
N LYS A 119 10.02 -0.31 13.74
CA LYS A 119 9.80 -1.17 14.91
C LYS A 119 8.37 -1.01 15.42
N ARG A 120 7.82 -2.10 15.95
CA ARG A 120 6.44 -2.11 16.47
C ARG A 120 6.18 -0.95 17.44
N CYS A 121 7.14 -0.69 18.34
CA CYS A 121 6.99 0.39 19.32
C CYS A 121 7.01 1.80 18.71
N GLU A 122 7.46 1.92 17.46
CA GLU A 122 7.56 3.22 16.77
C GLU A 122 6.42 3.46 15.78
N ILE A 123 5.60 2.44 15.53
CA ILE A 123 4.51 2.55 14.54
C ILE A 123 3.50 3.63 14.95
N ALA A 124 3.12 3.68 16.22
CA ALA A 124 2.15 4.66 16.72
C ALA A 124 2.59 6.10 16.42
N GLU A 125 3.87 6.39 16.58
CA GLU A 125 4.42 7.71 16.28
C GLU A 125 4.29 8.05 14.79
N LYS A 126 4.58 7.08 13.91
CA LYS A 126 4.44 7.29 12.47
C LYS A 126 2.98 7.52 12.08
N LEU A 127 2.04 6.83 12.75
CA LEU A 127 0.62 6.95 12.45
C LEU A 127 0.03 8.30 12.80
N GLU A 128 0.69 9.09 13.65
CA GLU A 128 0.26 10.46 13.94
C GLU A 128 0.29 11.31 12.67
N ASN A 129 1.10 10.94 11.69
CA ASN A 129 1.20 11.62 10.41
C ASN A 129 0.96 10.61 9.28
N SER A 130 -0.23 10.03 9.25
CA SER A 130 -0.62 9.04 8.25
C SER A 130 -2.09 9.20 7.90
N TYR A 131 -2.55 8.37 6.97
CA TYR A 131 -3.94 8.38 6.53
C TYR A 131 -4.79 7.52 7.48
N GLY A 132 -6.04 7.95 7.73
CA GLY A 132 -6.94 7.24 8.64
C GLY A 132 -7.19 5.80 8.28
N ASN A 133 -7.30 5.47 6.99
CA ASN A 133 -7.51 4.10 6.54
C ASN A 133 -6.32 3.18 6.84
N ILE A 134 -5.11 3.73 6.88
CA ILE A 134 -3.92 2.96 7.27
C ILE A 134 -3.98 2.63 8.77
N ILE A 135 -4.41 3.59 9.58
CA ILE A 135 -4.56 3.40 11.02
C ILE A 135 -5.54 2.26 11.30
N GLU A 136 -6.69 2.25 10.61
CA GLU A 136 -7.68 1.19 10.76
C GLU A 136 -7.13 -0.18 10.34
N LEU A 137 -6.40 -0.22 9.24
CA LEU A 137 -5.81 -1.45 8.72
C LEU A 137 -4.85 -2.08 9.71
N LEU A 138 -4.08 -1.25 10.43
CA LEU A 138 -3.06 -1.71 11.36
C LEU A 138 -3.60 -2.11 12.72
N LYS A 139 -4.84 -1.76 13.07
CA LYS A 139 -5.41 -2.07 14.38
C LYS A 139 -5.40 -3.54 14.74
N ASP A 140 -5.63 -4.40 13.76
CA ASP A 140 -5.76 -5.84 13.98
C ASP A 140 -4.48 -6.61 13.71
N GLU A 141 -3.41 -5.92 13.38
CA GLU A 141 -2.12 -6.52 13.05
C GLU A 141 -1.01 -6.04 13.99
#